data_e392a2b567a1004d8762acb2c033235b
#
_entry.id   e392a2b567a1004d8762acb2c033235b
#
_cell.length_a   1.000
_cell.length_b   1.000
_cell.length_c   1.000
_cell.angle_alpha   90.00
_cell.angle_beta   90.00
_cell.angle_gamma   90.00
#
_symmetry.space_group_name_H-M   'P 1'
#
loop_
_entity.id
_entity.type
_entity.pdbx_description
1 polymer ?
#
loop_
_entity_poly.entity_id
_entity_poly.type
_entity_poly.pdbx_seq_one_letter_code
_entity_poly.pdbx_strand_id
1 'polypeptide(L)'
;MADLSVEFSGLRLKNPIIVASAEPSNSVENIRKCIDHGAGAVITKTIGDIPGMRKLTENSKYAILNDKGTLIRGKVPRSFVFYSRSGYVTEPEQDWISYLKETQAYAAAKGSHIIGNITSGTVAGWRGLARMVEDCGIPMLEVNYQCPHPAELAAGAEGVWLAQDPKVTAEVTRQIVDAVGIPVMVKLTPESNRITEIAKAALDAGAASVAVNSRFVGFAVDIDKAEPYIGGPAGVGGPWVKYITQRWVNEIFDRFGCDISGSNGIFDARDAIEFIMSGAKVMQVGSVLMLKGVEWLPKVIEGIDRFLDEHGYPDLAAIHGLASKRALKTPAEMLSMEPLYCEIDRSKCKYPTCDICVRMCFYDSLHFGEDRVVTTPDTCIGCELCYNVCPFDAIRMLPKSERAETLAAE
;
A
#
# COMPACT_ATOMS: atom_id res chain seq x y z
N MET A 1 -3.40 -24.79 9.94
CA MET A 1 -3.24 -23.90 8.77
C MET A 1 -4.60 -23.27 8.47
N ALA A 2 -4.66 -21.97 8.49
CA ALA A 2 -5.87 -21.22 8.17
C ALA A 2 -6.18 -21.27 6.66
N ASP A 3 -7.41 -20.96 6.25
CA ASP A 3 -7.73 -20.77 4.84
C ASP A 3 -7.28 -19.39 4.37
N LEU A 4 -6.26 -19.35 3.52
CA LEU A 4 -5.73 -18.11 2.92
C LEU A 4 -6.41 -17.78 1.58
N SER A 5 -7.36 -18.57 1.10
CA SER A 5 -8.06 -18.26 -0.14
C SER A 5 -8.93 -17.01 0.02
N VAL A 6 -9.08 -16.25 -1.07
CA VAL A 6 -9.88 -15.01 -1.07
C VAL A 6 -10.63 -14.85 -2.38
N GLU A 7 -11.91 -14.49 -2.28
CA GLU A 7 -12.70 -14.06 -3.43
C GLU A 7 -12.46 -12.57 -3.68
N PHE A 8 -11.97 -12.25 -4.88
CA PHE A 8 -11.66 -10.89 -5.29
C PHE A 8 -12.17 -10.61 -6.70
N SER A 9 -13.12 -9.71 -6.84
CA SER A 9 -13.72 -9.32 -8.13
C SER A 9 -14.19 -10.51 -8.97
N GLY A 10 -14.74 -11.55 -8.33
CA GLY A 10 -15.20 -12.78 -8.98
C GLY A 10 -14.10 -13.82 -9.25
N LEU A 11 -12.86 -13.56 -8.90
CA LEU A 11 -11.78 -14.54 -8.97
C LEU A 11 -11.49 -15.13 -7.60
N ARG A 12 -11.35 -16.47 -7.54
CA ARG A 12 -10.84 -17.16 -6.34
C ARG A 12 -9.33 -17.27 -6.40
N LEU A 13 -8.66 -16.57 -5.50
CA LEU A 13 -7.21 -16.59 -5.35
C LEU A 13 -6.81 -17.54 -4.21
N LYS A 14 -5.72 -18.29 -4.39
CA LYS A 14 -5.22 -19.24 -3.37
C LYS A 14 -4.64 -18.56 -2.12
N ASN A 15 -4.28 -17.28 -2.21
CA ASN A 15 -3.85 -16.42 -1.10
C ASN A 15 -3.95 -14.95 -1.53
N PRO A 16 -3.86 -13.97 -0.60
CA PRO A 16 -4.13 -12.56 -0.88
C PRO A 16 -2.96 -11.81 -1.52
N ILE A 17 -1.83 -12.46 -1.83
CA ILE A 17 -0.63 -11.78 -2.35
C ILE A 17 -0.63 -11.78 -3.87
N ILE A 18 -0.69 -10.59 -4.46
CA ILE A 18 -0.65 -10.35 -5.90
C ILE A 18 0.67 -9.66 -6.24
N VAL A 19 1.39 -10.15 -7.25
CA VAL A 19 2.56 -9.45 -7.79
C VAL A 19 2.08 -8.26 -8.63
N ALA A 20 2.53 -7.06 -8.27
CA ALA A 20 2.15 -5.81 -8.92
C ALA A 20 2.73 -5.70 -10.34
N SER A 21 2.13 -4.84 -11.16
CA SER A 21 2.69 -4.41 -12.45
C SER A 21 4.01 -3.64 -12.23
N ALA A 22 5.11 -4.38 -12.19
CA ALA A 22 6.47 -3.90 -11.92
C ALA A 22 7.50 -4.81 -12.61
N GLU A 23 8.79 -4.61 -12.35
CA GLU A 23 9.86 -5.41 -12.94
C GLU A 23 9.73 -6.93 -12.71
N PRO A 24 9.25 -7.42 -11.56
CA PRO A 24 9.01 -8.86 -11.38
C PRO A 24 7.97 -9.48 -12.32
N SER A 25 7.19 -8.67 -13.03
CA SER A 25 6.17 -9.13 -13.99
C SER A 25 6.43 -8.65 -15.42
N ASN A 26 7.68 -8.30 -15.75
CA ASN A 26 8.01 -7.72 -17.07
C ASN A 26 8.29 -8.74 -18.17
N SER A 27 8.35 -10.03 -17.86
CA SER A 27 8.57 -11.09 -18.86
C SER A 27 7.88 -12.39 -18.43
N VAL A 28 7.65 -13.30 -19.39
CA VAL A 28 7.10 -14.65 -19.17
C VAL A 28 7.88 -15.37 -18.08
N GLU A 29 9.22 -15.36 -18.15
CA GLU A 29 10.08 -16.05 -17.21
C GLU A 29 9.93 -15.51 -15.78
N ASN A 30 9.89 -14.19 -15.61
CA ASN A 30 9.73 -13.57 -14.30
C ASN A 30 8.35 -13.84 -13.72
N ILE A 31 7.30 -13.80 -14.53
CA ILE A 31 5.94 -14.18 -14.11
C ILE A 31 5.90 -15.64 -13.63
N ARG A 32 6.51 -16.57 -14.37
CA ARG A 32 6.62 -17.98 -13.95
C ARG A 32 7.31 -18.14 -12.60
N LYS A 33 8.44 -17.45 -12.39
CA LYS A 33 9.14 -17.44 -11.09
C LYS A 33 8.22 -16.98 -9.95
N CYS A 34 7.45 -15.91 -10.16
CA CYS A 34 6.51 -15.43 -9.15
C CYS A 34 5.40 -16.46 -8.83
N ILE A 35 4.84 -17.10 -9.87
CA ILE A 35 3.81 -18.13 -9.72
C ILE A 35 4.35 -19.35 -8.98
N ASP A 36 5.56 -19.82 -9.34
CA ASP A 36 6.22 -20.98 -8.71
C ASP A 36 6.56 -20.73 -7.25
N HIS A 37 6.76 -19.47 -6.85
CA HIS A 37 6.95 -19.06 -5.45
C HIS A 37 5.65 -18.73 -4.72
N GLY A 38 4.49 -19.07 -5.29
CA GLY A 38 3.22 -19.07 -4.57
C GLY A 38 2.35 -17.84 -4.74
N ALA A 39 2.67 -16.90 -5.65
CA ALA A 39 1.80 -15.75 -5.90
C ALA A 39 0.34 -16.19 -6.16
N GLY A 40 -0.63 -15.54 -5.52
CA GLY A 40 -2.06 -15.76 -5.73
C GLY A 40 -2.49 -15.32 -7.13
N ALA A 41 -1.96 -14.19 -7.59
CA ALA A 41 -2.04 -13.72 -8.97
C ALA A 41 -0.82 -12.89 -9.34
N VAL A 42 -0.62 -12.64 -10.63
CA VAL A 42 0.42 -11.73 -11.15
C VAL A 42 -0.23 -10.73 -12.11
N ILE A 43 -0.02 -9.46 -11.84
CA ILE A 43 -0.41 -8.38 -12.75
C ILE A 43 0.72 -8.18 -13.76
N THR A 44 0.43 -8.24 -15.05
CA THR A 44 1.43 -8.03 -16.09
C THR A 44 2.09 -6.65 -15.99
N LYS A 45 3.33 -6.52 -16.43
CA LYS A 45 3.90 -5.19 -16.67
C LYS A 45 2.99 -4.44 -17.64
N THR A 46 2.84 -3.13 -17.43
CA THR A 46 1.90 -2.31 -18.20
C THR A 46 2.11 -2.44 -19.72
N ILE A 47 1.06 -2.83 -20.40
CA ILE A 47 0.95 -2.82 -21.85
C ILE A 47 0.32 -1.48 -22.26
N GLY A 48 0.92 -0.76 -23.18
CA GLY A 48 0.41 0.56 -23.54
C GLY A 48 0.87 1.06 -24.89
N ASP A 49 0.01 1.84 -25.53
CA ASP A 49 0.17 2.40 -26.87
C ASP A 49 0.75 3.84 -26.88
N ILE A 50 1.15 4.37 -25.71
CA ILE A 50 1.70 5.73 -25.63
C ILE A 50 3.13 5.75 -26.20
N PRO A 51 3.38 6.53 -27.26
CA PRO A 51 4.71 6.62 -27.88
C PRO A 51 5.79 7.01 -26.87
N GLY A 52 6.97 6.43 -26.99
CA GLY A 52 8.14 6.76 -26.15
C GLY A 52 8.18 6.07 -24.79
N MET A 53 7.07 5.59 -24.25
CA MET A 53 7.04 4.93 -22.94
C MET A 53 7.80 3.60 -22.89
N ARG A 54 7.85 2.86 -24.01
CA ARG A 54 8.71 1.65 -24.13
C ARG A 54 10.17 2.00 -24.09
N LYS A 55 10.58 3.05 -24.80
CA LYS A 55 11.96 3.54 -24.79
C LYS A 55 12.40 3.97 -23.40
N LEU A 56 11.45 4.42 -22.55
CA LEU A 56 11.73 4.75 -21.16
C LEU A 56 12.12 3.51 -20.34
N THR A 57 11.64 2.32 -20.69
CA THR A 57 12.03 1.07 -20.03
C THR A 57 13.51 0.77 -20.21
N GLU A 58 14.07 1.03 -21.39
CA GLU A 58 15.50 0.86 -21.67
C GLU A 58 16.38 1.83 -20.85
N ASN A 59 15.79 2.93 -20.38
CA ASN A 59 16.42 3.95 -19.53
C ASN A 59 15.91 3.90 -18.08
N SER A 60 15.41 2.75 -17.62
CA SER A 60 14.97 2.59 -16.24
C SER A 60 16.10 2.86 -15.26
N LYS A 61 15.78 3.61 -14.19
CA LYS A 61 16.74 3.96 -13.13
C LYS A 61 16.10 3.82 -11.76
N TYR A 62 16.91 3.36 -10.82
CA TYR A 62 16.51 3.12 -9.43
C TYR A 62 17.53 3.71 -8.49
N ALA A 63 17.06 4.36 -7.42
CA ALA A 63 17.87 4.80 -6.31
C ALA A 63 17.19 4.38 -5.01
N ILE A 64 17.96 3.83 -4.08
CA ILE A 64 17.49 3.49 -2.74
C ILE A 64 18.19 4.42 -1.78
N LEU A 65 17.41 5.24 -1.07
CA LEU A 65 17.93 6.26 -0.18
C LEU A 65 17.65 5.87 1.27
N ASN A 66 18.60 6.16 2.15
CA ASN A 66 18.44 6.01 3.58
C ASN A 66 17.66 7.20 4.18
N ASP A 67 17.52 7.22 5.50
CA ASP A 67 16.89 8.27 6.28
C ASP A 67 17.58 9.65 6.17
N LYS A 68 18.84 9.68 5.74
CA LYS A 68 19.60 10.92 5.47
C LYS A 68 19.50 11.40 4.01
N GLY A 69 18.71 10.70 3.18
CA GLY A 69 18.59 11.03 1.76
C GLY A 69 19.79 10.64 0.90
N THR A 70 20.70 9.79 1.39
CA THR A 70 21.87 9.31 0.64
C THR A 70 21.67 7.90 0.10
N LEU A 71 22.36 7.56 -1.00
CA LEU A 71 22.29 6.26 -1.62
C LEU A 71 22.74 5.14 -0.67
N ILE A 72 21.90 4.11 -0.56
CA ILE A 72 22.24 2.87 0.14
C ILE A 72 23.08 1.99 -0.79
N ARG A 73 24.18 1.49 -0.26
CA ARG A 73 25.01 0.46 -0.90
C ARG A 73 25.04 -0.79 -0.01
N GLY A 74 24.69 -1.93 -0.56
CA GLY A 74 24.63 -3.19 0.18
C GLY A 74 23.27 -3.47 0.80
N LYS A 75 23.20 -3.93 2.06
CA LYS A 75 21.96 -4.36 2.71
C LYS A 75 21.00 -3.19 2.92
N VAL A 76 19.79 -3.30 2.38
CA VAL A 76 18.73 -2.31 2.55
C VAL A 76 18.17 -2.40 3.98
N PRO A 77 18.15 -1.31 4.76
CA PRO A 77 17.56 -1.28 6.10
C PRO A 77 16.02 -1.38 6.04
N ARG A 78 15.38 -1.43 7.21
CA ARG A 78 13.90 -1.47 7.27
C ARG A 78 13.25 -0.13 6.88
N SER A 79 13.94 0.99 7.08
CA SER A 79 13.50 2.33 6.67
C SER A 79 14.33 2.80 5.49
N PHE A 80 13.69 3.09 4.38
CA PHE A 80 14.32 3.60 3.15
C PHE A 80 13.28 4.26 2.25
N VAL A 81 13.77 5.02 1.28
CA VAL A 81 12.99 5.55 0.16
C VAL A 81 13.39 4.82 -1.12
N PHE A 82 12.43 4.23 -1.80
CA PHE A 82 12.61 3.64 -3.13
C PHE A 82 12.21 4.66 -4.19
N TYR A 83 13.21 5.19 -4.89
CA TYR A 83 13.05 6.21 -5.91
C TYR A 83 13.32 5.60 -7.28
N SER A 84 12.37 5.69 -8.21
CA SER A 84 12.46 4.87 -9.42
C SER A 84 11.71 5.45 -10.61
N ARG A 85 12.31 5.29 -11.78
CA ARG A 85 11.70 5.54 -13.08
C ARG A 85 11.84 4.30 -13.94
N SER A 86 10.71 3.78 -14.42
CA SER A 86 10.65 2.67 -15.37
C SER A 86 9.46 2.84 -16.32
N GLY A 87 9.49 2.18 -17.45
CA GLY A 87 8.45 2.27 -18.48
C GLY A 87 7.53 1.05 -18.49
N TYR A 88 7.10 0.66 -19.68
CA TYR A 88 6.15 -0.41 -19.97
C TYR A 88 6.81 -1.79 -20.12
N VAL A 89 6.02 -2.78 -20.53
CA VAL A 89 6.52 -4.11 -20.89
C VAL A 89 7.62 -4.04 -21.95
N THR A 90 8.60 -4.93 -21.85
CA THR A 90 9.74 -4.98 -22.79
C THR A 90 9.39 -5.71 -24.09
N GLU A 91 8.42 -6.64 -24.06
CA GLU A 91 7.98 -7.37 -25.23
C GLU A 91 7.50 -6.42 -26.34
N PRO A 92 7.88 -6.65 -27.58
CA PRO A 92 7.38 -5.91 -28.73
C PRO A 92 5.86 -6.02 -28.86
N GLU A 93 5.22 -5.02 -29.45
CA GLU A 93 3.75 -4.97 -29.59
C GLU A 93 3.19 -6.18 -30.32
N GLN A 94 3.87 -6.66 -31.37
CA GLN A 94 3.48 -7.85 -32.12
C GLN A 94 3.49 -9.13 -31.27
N ASP A 95 4.19 -9.15 -30.14
CA ASP A 95 4.36 -10.32 -29.28
C ASP A 95 3.44 -10.28 -28.05
N TRP A 96 2.69 -9.19 -27.82
CA TRP A 96 1.82 -9.04 -26.62
C TRP A 96 0.79 -10.16 -26.48
N ILE A 97 0.17 -10.56 -27.60
CA ILE A 97 -0.82 -11.65 -27.59
C ILE A 97 -0.18 -12.97 -27.18
N SER A 98 1.00 -13.28 -27.71
CA SER A 98 1.75 -14.49 -27.36
C SER A 98 2.16 -14.47 -25.88
N TYR A 99 2.72 -13.34 -25.44
CA TYR A 99 3.10 -13.10 -24.05
C TYR A 99 1.92 -13.32 -23.07
N LEU A 100 0.75 -12.73 -23.36
CA LEU A 100 -0.44 -12.84 -22.51
C LEU A 100 -0.97 -14.29 -22.49
N LYS A 101 -1.11 -14.95 -23.64
CA LYS A 101 -1.60 -16.33 -23.73
C LYS A 101 -0.68 -17.32 -23.01
N GLU A 102 0.62 -17.17 -23.18
CA GLU A 102 1.62 -18.05 -22.56
C GLU A 102 1.62 -17.91 -21.03
N THR A 103 1.59 -16.67 -20.52
CA THR A 103 1.56 -16.42 -19.09
C THR A 103 0.25 -16.90 -18.46
N GLN A 104 -0.88 -16.70 -19.11
CA GLN A 104 -2.19 -17.14 -18.63
C GLN A 104 -2.28 -18.67 -18.59
N ALA A 105 -1.84 -19.37 -19.64
CA ALA A 105 -1.83 -20.82 -19.67
C ALA A 105 -0.97 -21.41 -18.53
N TYR A 106 0.19 -20.80 -18.28
CA TYR A 106 1.07 -21.21 -17.18
C TYR A 106 0.41 -20.98 -15.80
N ALA A 107 -0.17 -19.81 -15.59
CA ALA A 107 -0.82 -19.46 -14.33
C ALA A 107 -1.99 -20.40 -14.02
N ALA A 108 -2.86 -20.66 -15.01
CA ALA A 108 -4.00 -21.57 -14.86
C ALA A 108 -3.56 -22.98 -14.47
N ALA A 109 -2.50 -23.50 -15.09
CA ALA A 109 -1.94 -24.82 -14.76
C ALA A 109 -1.41 -24.93 -13.31
N LYS A 110 -1.13 -23.81 -12.66
CA LYS A 110 -0.59 -23.71 -11.30
C LYS A 110 -1.62 -23.19 -10.26
N GLY A 111 -2.88 -23.07 -10.64
CA GLY A 111 -3.93 -22.52 -9.77
C GLY A 111 -3.67 -21.07 -9.35
N SER A 112 -3.08 -20.29 -10.25
CA SER A 112 -2.85 -18.85 -10.12
C SER A 112 -3.57 -18.12 -11.27
N HIS A 113 -3.58 -16.79 -11.23
CA HIS A 113 -4.23 -15.96 -12.25
C HIS A 113 -3.28 -14.90 -12.79
N ILE A 114 -3.49 -14.53 -14.06
CA ILE A 114 -2.92 -13.32 -14.63
C ILE A 114 -3.99 -12.23 -14.62
N ILE A 115 -3.57 -11.02 -14.26
CA ILE A 115 -4.37 -9.81 -14.40
C ILE A 115 -3.67 -8.94 -15.42
N GLY A 116 -4.34 -8.60 -16.52
CA GLY A 116 -3.76 -7.76 -17.57
C GLY A 116 -3.69 -6.30 -17.11
N ASN A 117 -2.53 -5.66 -17.21
CA ASN A 117 -2.42 -4.23 -16.87
C ASN A 117 -2.21 -3.42 -18.14
N ILE A 118 -3.10 -2.47 -18.38
CA ILE A 118 -3.06 -1.62 -19.58
C ILE A 118 -3.06 -0.13 -19.26
N THR A 119 -2.58 0.66 -20.22
CA THR A 119 -2.71 2.12 -20.27
C THR A 119 -2.75 2.60 -21.72
N SER A 120 -3.48 3.68 -21.98
CA SER A 120 -3.57 4.28 -23.31
C SER A 120 -3.71 5.80 -23.21
N GLY A 121 -3.34 6.50 -24.28
CA GLY A 121 -3.58 7.93 -24.42
C GLY A 121 -4.93 8.29 -25.02
N THR A 122 -5.74 7.31 -25.45
CA THR A 122 -7.03 7.55 -26.13
C THR A 122 -8.10 6.55 -25.69
N VAL A 123 -9.37 6.95 -25.73
CA VAL A 123 -10.51 6.07 -25.43
C VAL A 123 -10.53 4.84 -26.36
N ALA A 124 -10.23 5.02 -27.64
CA ALA A 124 -10.18 3.92 -28.61
C ALA A 124 -9.06 2.93 -28.26
N GLY A 125 -7.88 3.42 -27.87
CA GLY A 125 -6.76 2.60 -27.41
C GLY A 125 -7.08 1.84 -26.12
N TRP A 126 -7.71 2.47 -25.12
CA TRP A 126 -8.18 1.79 -23.91
C TRP A 126 -9.09 0.61 -24.23
N ARG A 127 -10.10 0.82 -25.09
CA ARG A 127 -11.04 -0.24 -25.51
C ARG A 127 -10.35 -1.35 -26.29
N GLY A 128 -9.43 -0.99 -27.20
CA GLY A 128 -8.68 -1.94 -28.03
C GLY A 128 -7.78 -2.84 -27.18
N LEU A 129 -7.00 -2.25 -26.27
CA LEU A 129 -6.13 -3.00 -25.37
C LEU A 129 -6.94 -3.88 -24.39
N ALA A 130 -8.06 -3.38 -23.88
CA ALA A 130 -8.92 -4.15 -22.98
C ALA A 130 -9.47 -5.41 -23.67
N ARG A 131 -9.98 -5.29 -24.91
CA ARG A 131 -10.45 -6.44 -25.70
C ARG A 131 -9.32 -7.41 -26.02
N MET A 132 -8.15 -6.92 -26.40
CA MET A 132 -6.98 -7.76 -26.65
C MET A 132 -6.62 -8.62 -25.42
N VAL A 133 -6.67 -8.05 -24.23
CA VAL A 133 -6.42 -8.77 -22.96
C VAL A 133 -7.48 -9.85 -22.74
N GLU A 134 -8.76 -9.53 -22.91
CA GLU A 134 -9.87 -10.49 -22.79
C GLU A 134 -9.77 -11.62 -23.84
N ASP A 135 -9.50 -11.30 -25.10
CA ASP A 135 -9.35 -12.26 -26.21
C ASP A 135 -8.15 -13.22 -25.99
N CYS A 136 -7.21 -12.85 -25.13
CA CYS A 136 -6.13 -13.73 -24.69
C CYS A 136 -6.55 -14.70 -23.56
N GLY A 137 -7.79 -14.64 -23.10
CA GLY A 137 -8.31 -15.47 -22.00
C GLY A 137 -7.86 -15.01 -20.61
N ILE A 138 -7.39 -13.78 -20.48
CA ILE A 138 -7.05 -13.19 -19.18
C ILE A 138 -8.35 -12.91 -18.40
N PRO A 139 -8.50 -13.37 -17.15
CA PRO A 139 -9.77 -13.32 -16.44
C PRO A 139 -10.09 -11.98 -15.78
N MET A 140 -9.16 -11.02 -15.76
CA MET A 140 -9.34 -9.72 -15.10
C MET A 140 -8.40 -8.67 -15.67
N LEU A 141 -8.84 -7.43 -15.69
CA LEU A 141 -8.10 -6.26 -16.16
C LEU A 141 -7.79 -5.28 -15.02
N GLU A 142 -6.55 -4.79 -14.93
CA GLU A 142 -6.18 -3.59 -14.16
C GLU A 142 -5.94 -2.43 -15.13
N VAL A 143 -6.65 -1.32 -14.96
CA VAL A 143 -6.42 -0.11 -15.73
C VAL A 143 -5.56 0.87 -14.96
N ASN A 144 -4.41 1.22 -15.53
CA ASN A 144 -3.44 2.11 -14.89
C ASN A 144 -3.65 3.55 -15.38
N TYR A 145 -4.49 4.29 -14.68
CA TYR A 145 -4.79 5.70 -15.02
C TYR A 145 -3.66 6.66 -14.66
N GLN A 146 -2.72 6.22 -13.83
CA GLN A 146 -1.55 7.02 -13.51
C GLN A 146 -0.27 6.29 -13.90
N CYS A 147 0.40 6.81 -14.93
CA CYS A 147 1.83 6.65 -15.07
C CYS A 147 2.50 7.85 -14.38
N PRO A 148 3.45 7.67 -13.44
CA PRO A 148 4.15 8.79 -12.77
C PRO A 148 5.13 9.53 -13.70
N HIS A 149 4.97 9.38 -15.01
CA HIS A 149 5.80 10.03 -16.01
C HIS A 149 5.11 11.29 -16.53
N PRO A 150 5.87 12.36 -16.81
CA PRO A 150 5.31 13.65 -17.22
C PRO A 150 4.37 13.50 -18.41
N ALA A 151 3.24 14.18 -18.35
CA ALA A 151 2.28 14.32 -19.45
C ALA A 151 2.91 14.79 -20.77
N GLU A 152 4.10 15.36 -20.69
CA GLU A 152 4.90 15.84 -21.82
C GLU A 152 5.35 14.73 -22.80
N LEU A 153 5.45 13.47 -22.32
CA LEU A 153 5.73 12.32 -23.18
C LEU A 153 4.49 11.79 -23.89
N ALA A 154 3.34 12.22 -23.46
CA ALA A 154 2.06 11.84 -24.00
C ALA A 154 1.39 13.10 -24.58
N ALA A 155 1.81 13.56 -25.76
CA ALA A 155 1.14 14.63 -26.48
C ALA A 155 -0.34 14.25 -26.67
N GLY A 156 -1.24 14.92 -25.94
CA GLY A 156 -2.65 14.57 -25.88
C GLY A 156 -3.02 13.63 -24.73
N ALA A 157 -2.17 13.44 -23.73
CA ALA A 157 -2.43 12.54 -22.62
C ALA A 157 -3.56 13.02 -21.71
N GLU A 158 -4.68 12.42 -21.90
CA GLU A 158 -5.80 12.44 -20.95
C GLU A 158 -5.43 11.70 -19.64
N GLY A 159 -4.32 10.92 -19.64
CA GLY A 159 -3.97 10.01 -18.56
C GLY A 159 -3.74 10.67 -17.17
N VAL A 160 -3.14 11.85 -17.09
CA VAL A 160 -2.97 12.57 -15.82
C VAL A 160 -4.31 13.10 -15.30
N TRP A 161 -5.17 13.58 -16.19
CA TRP A 161 -6.50 14.08 -15.86
C TRP A 161 -7.46 12.95 -15.46
N LEU A 162 -7.32 11.76 -16.07
CA LEU A 162 -8.10 10.57 -15.74
C LEU A 162 -8.06 10.24 -14.24
N ALA A 163 -6.88 10.28 -13.66
CA ALA A 163 -6.67 9.93 -12.27
C ALA A 163 -7.02 11.04 -11.28
N GLN A 164 -7.28 12.27 -11.72
CA GLN A 164 -7.49 13.44 -10.87
C GLN A 164 -8.89 14.03 -10.96
N ASP A 165 -9.63 13.77 -12.05
CA ASP A 165 -10.98 14.23 -12.26
C ASP A 165 -11.99 13.06 -12.20
N PRO A 166 -12.93 13.04 -11.21
CA PRO A 166 -13.90 11.97 -11.08
C PRO A 166 -14.80 11.79 -12.32
N LYS A 167 -15.14 12.88 -13.04
CA LYS A 167 -16.00 12.79 -14.24
C LYS A 167 -15.27 12.11 -15.39
N VAL A 168 -14.01 12.50 -15.61
CA VAL A 168 -13.17 11.89 -16.65
C VAL A 168 -12.87 10.42 -16.28
N THR A 169 -12.58 10.14 -15.01
CA THR A 169 -12.43 8.76 -14.52
C THR A 169 -13.67 7.91 -14.82
N ALA A 170 -14.86 8.41 -14.48
CA ALA A 170 -16.12 7.69 -14.72
C ALA A 170 -16.36 7.44 -16.22
N GLU A 171 -16.15 8.45 -17.06
CA GLU A 171 -16.38 8.34 -18.52
C GLU A 171 -15.48 7.26 -19.13
N VAL A 172 -14.17 7.33 -18.88
CA VAL A 172 -13.23 6.37 -19.46
C VAL A 172 -13.42 4.97 -18.86
N THR A 173 -13.68 4.86 -17.55
CA THR A 173 -13.97 3.57 -16.93
C THR A 173 -15.18 2.90 -17.55
N ARG A 174 -16.26 3.63 -17.78
CA ARG A 174 -17.47 3.11 -18.43
C ARG A 174 -17.18 2.59 -19.83
N GLN A 175 -16.43 3.35 -20.64
CA GLN A 175 -16.04 2.95 -21.98
C GLN A 175 -15.21 1.66 -22.00
N ILE A 176 -14.41 1.41 -20.98
CA ILE A 176 -13.62 0.17 -20.85
C ILE A 176 -14.51 -0.97 -20.38
N VAL A 177 -15.31 -0.76 -19.34
CA VAL A 177 -16.24 -1.77 -18.81
C VAL A 177 -17.24 -2.22 -19.87
N ASP A 178 -17.80 -1.30 -20.66
CA ASP A 178 -18.72 -1.62 -21.77
C ASP A 178 -18.03 -2.36 -22.93
N ALA A 179 -16.72 -2.37 -23.00
CA ALA A 179 -15.97 -3.01 -24.07
C ALA A 179 -15.62 -4.48 -23.79
N VAL A 180 -15.66 -4.93 -22.53
CA VAL A 180 -15.24 -6.27 -22.10
C VAL A 180 -16.24 -6.90 -21.14
N GLY A 181 -16.26 -8.24 -21.07
CA GLY A 181 -17.06 -9.00 -20.11
C GLY A 181 -16.31 -9.40 -18.84
N ILE A 182 -15.00 -9.16 -18.78
CA ILE A 182 -14.14 -9.47 -17.62
C ILE A 182 -14.16 -8.32 -16.59
N PRO A 183 -14.01 -8.60 -15.29
CA PRO A 183 -13.94 -7.57 -14.25
C PRO A 183 -12.78 -6.59 -14.46
N VAL A 184 -13.06 -5.31 -14.26
CA VAL A 184 -12.10 -4.21 -14.40
C VAL A 184 -11.76 -3.65 -13.01
N MET A 185 -10.47 -3.63 -12.66
CA MET A 185 -9.93 -2.96 -11.49
C MET A 185 -9.30 -1.63 -11.87
N VAL A 186 -9.69 -0.55 -11.22
CA VAL A 186 -9.13 0.78 -11.46
C VAL A 186 -8.00 1.08 -10.47
N LYS A 187 -6.79 1.33 -10.97
CA LYS A 187 -5.66 1.74 -10.14
C LYS A 187 -5.65 3.24 -9.93
N LEU A 188 -5.85 3.63 -8.68
CA LEU A 188 -5.94 5.02 -8.24
C LEU A 188 -4.56 5.67 -8.12
N THR A 189 -4.53 7.01 -8.20
CA THR A 189 -3.33 7.82 -7.97
C THR A 189 -3.28 8.35 -6.53
N PRO A 190 -2.11 8.41 -5.89
CA PRO A 190 -1.95 9.15 -4.65
C PRO A 190 -1.82 10.67 -4.86
N GLU A 191 -1.67 11.14 -6.10
CA GLU A 191 -1.48 12.54 -6.47
C GLU A 191 -2.81 13.34 -6.53
N SER A 192 -3.81 12.89 -5.78
CA SER A 192 -5.11 13.56 -5.66
C SER A 192 -5.54 13.60 -4.19
N ASN A 193 -6.10 14.73 -3.78
CA ASN A 193 -6.80 14.87 -2.50
C ASN A 193 -8.27 14.37 -2.56
N ARG A 194 -8.73 13.90 -3.73
CA ARG A 194 -10.10 13.44 -4.01
C ARG A 194 -10.16 11.94 -4.28
N ILE A 195 -9.25 11.15 -3.70
CA ILE A 195 -9.14 9.70 -3.99
C ILE A 195 -10.46 8.96 -3.77
N THR A 196 -11.20 9.27 -2.70
CA THR A 196 -12.50 8.66 -2.43
C THR A 196 -13.57 9.01 -3.44
N GLU A 197 -13.59 10.24 -3.96
CA GLU A 197 -14.51 10.65 -5.02
C GLU A 197 -14.16 9.95 -6.34
N ILE A 198 -12.88 9.83 -6.65
CA ILE A 198 -12.38 9.13 -7.84
C ILE A 198 -12.71 7.63 -7.75
N ALA A 199 -12.50 7.01 -6.59
CA ALA A 199 -12.88 5.62 -6.35
C ALA A 199 -14.38 5.41 -6.56
N LYS A 200 -15.20 6.28 -5.98
CA LYS A 200 -16.66 6.24 -6.19
C LYS A 200 -17.02 6.36 -7.66
N ALA A 201 -16.44 7.31 -8.37
CA ALA A 201 -16.70 7.54 -9.78
C ALA A 201 -16.35 6.32 -10.65
N ALA A 202 -15.24 5.63 -10.35
CA ALA A 202 -14.86 4.39 -11.01
C ALA A 202 -15.85 3.26 -10.72
N LEU A 203 -16.24 3.07 -9.46
CA LEU A 203 -17.21 2.05 -9.04
C LEU A 203 -18.60 2.29 -9.66
N ASP A 204 -19.10 3.52 -9.64
CA ASP A 204 -20.38 3.91 -10.24
C ASP A 204 -20.36 3.73 -11.78
N ALA A 205 -19.19 3.75 -12.39
CA ALA A 205 -19.01 3.48 -13.82
C ALA A 205 -18.88 1.99 -14.16
N GLY A 206 -18.96 1.10 -13.16
CA GLY A 206 -18.96 -0.35 -13.32
C GLY A 206 -17.62 -1.04 -13.04
N ALA A 207 -16.63 -0.35 -12.49
CA ALA A 207 -15.42 -1.03 -12.03
C ALA A 207 -15.76 -2.05 -10.93
N ALA A 208 -15.20 -3.25 -11.04
CA ALA A 208 -15.42 -4.33 -10.07
C ALA A 208 -14.65 -4.11 -8.75
N SER A 209 -13.54 -3.38 -8.82
CA SER A 209 -12.68 -3.09 -7.66
C SER A 209 -11.76 -1.90 -7.93
N VAL A 210 -11.06 -1.48 -6.87
CA VAL A 210 -10.04 -0.44 -6.97
C VAL A 210 -8.70 -0.91 -6.38
N ALA A 211 -7.58 -0.50 -7.00
CA ALA A 211 -6.25 -0.67 -6.44
C ALA A 211 -5.79 0.64 -5.79
N VAL A 212 -5.49 0.61 -4.50
CA VAL A 212 -5.08 1.76 -3.69
C VAL A 212 -3.64 1.57 -3.29
N ASN A 213 -2.73 2.30 -3.83
CA ASN A 213 -2.72 3.23 -4.94
C ASN A 213 -1.43 3.03 -5.77
N SER A 214 -1.22 3.84 -6.79
CA SER A 214 0.05 3.93 -7.51
C SER A 214 1.14 4.58 -6.64
N ARG A 215 2.37 4.78 -7.16
CA ARG A 215 3.46 5.47 -6.45
C ARG A 215 3.22 6.98 -6.43
N PHE A 216 3.68 7.64 -5.37
CA PHE A 216 3.83 9.10 -5.34
C PHE A 216 4.89 9.55 -6.34
N VAL A 217 4.84 10.82 -6.74
CA VAL A 217 5.91 11.48 -7.49
C VAL A 217 6.77 12.27 -6.51
N GLY A 218 8.08 12.17 -6.63
CA GLY A 218 9.03 12.87 -5.78
C GLY A 218 10.23 13.39 -6.54
N PHE A 219 11.03 14.18 -5.86
CA PHE A 219 12.27 14.75 -6.39
C PHE A 219 13.36 14.63 -5.32
N ALA A 220 14.41 13.85 -5.61
CA ALA A 220 15.51 13.62 -4.68
C ALA A 220 16.83 14.11 -5.28
N VAL A 221 17.62 14.83 -4.48
CA VAL A 221 18.83 15.54 -4.91
C VAL A 221 20.06 14.96 -4.24
N ASP A 222 21.08 14.70 -5.04
CA ASP A 222 22.48 14.51 -4.59
C ASP A 222 23.10 15.89 -4.39
N ILE A 223 23.22 16.33 -3.16
CA ILE A 223 23.70 17.69 -2.83
C ILE A 223 25.17 17.89 -3.15
N ASP A 224 25.97 16.82 -3.13
CA ASP A 224 27.41 16.90 -3.42
C ASP A 224 27.67 17.12 -4.90
N LYS A 225 26.75 16.65 -5.77
CA LYS A 225 26.83 16.84 -7.22
C LYS A 225 25.93 17.95 -7.74
N ALA A 226 25.03 18.48 -6.90
CA ALA A 226 23.98 19.43 -7.29
C ALA A 226 23.09 18.89 -8.45
N GLU A 227 22.79 17.58 -8.42
CA GLU A 227 22.04 16.88 -9.46
C GLU A 227 20.93 16.00 -8.86
N PRO A 228 19.80 15.77 -9.56
CA PRO A 228 18.83 14.77 -9.14
C PRO A 228 19.37 13.34 -9.32
N TYR A 229 19.15 12.46 -8.34
CA TYR A 229 19.70 11.10 -8.33
C TYR A 229 19.43 10.28 -9.60
N ILE A 230 18.27 10.43 -10.22
CA ILE A 230 17.89 9.70 -11.43
C ILE A 230 17.44 10.63 -12.57
N GLY A 231 17.93 11.87 -12.56
CA GLY A 231 17.78 12.83 -13.65
C GLY A 231 16.46 13.61 -13.63
N GLY A 232 15.67 13.59 -12.55
CA GLY A 232 14.45 14.39 -12.42
C GLY A 232 13.36 13.75 -11.56
N PRO A 233 12.13 14.31 -11.55
CA PRO A 233 11.01 13.74 -10.84
C PRO A 233 10.74 12.30 -11.24
N ALA A 234 10.36 11.45 -10.27
CA ALA A 234 10.07 10.03 -10.52
C ALA A 234 9.24 9.43 -9.40
N GLY A 235 8.78 8.18 -9.59
CA GLY A 235 8.01 7.50 -8.58
C GLY A 235 8.79 7.25 -7.30
N VAL A 236 8.22 7.62 -6.16
CA VAL A 236 8.75 7.33 -4.83
C VAL A 236 7.84 6.40 -4.06
N GLY A 237 8.43 5.56 -3.24
CA GLY A 237 7.76 4.62 -2.35
C GLY A 237 8.70 4.15 -1.26
N GLY A 238 8.30 3.09 -0.58
CA GLY A 238 9.05 2.51 0.54
C GLY A 238 8.12 2.17 1.70
N PRO A 239 8.65 1.65 2.82
CA PRO A 239 7.82 1.28 3.97
C PRO A 239 7.00 2.44 4.57
N TRP A 240 7.50 3.66 4.46
CA TRP A 240 6.87 4.87 5.02
C TRP A 240 5.51 5.22 4.41
N VAL A 241 5.27 4.86 3.13
CA VAL A 241 3.99 5.16 2.46
C VAL A 241 2.83 4.32 2.96
N LYS A 242 3.10 3.24 3.71
CA LYS A 242 2.09 2.31 4.21
C LYS A 242 0.91 3.02 4.89
N TYR A 243 1.21 3.89 5.84
CA TYR A 243 0.19 4.55 6.65
C TYR A 243 -0.71 5.49 5.84
N ILE A 244 -0.15 6.14 4.82
CA ILE A 244 -0.91 7.01 3.92
C ILE A 244 -1.86 6.16 3.07
N THR A 245 -1.35 5.05 2.52
CA THR A 245 -2.17 4.13 1.71
C THR A 245 -3.25 3.46 2.54
N GLN A 246 -2.92 2.98 3.75
CA GLN A 246 -3.90 2.37 4.67
C GLN A 246 -5.04 3.32 5.03
N ARG A 247 -4.74 4.63 5.22
CA ARG A 247 -5.80 5.63 5.41
C ARG A 247 -6.82 5.60 4.27
N TRP A 248 -6.35 5.60 3.01
CA TRP A 248 -7.24 5.57 1.85
C TRP A 248 -7.97 4.24 1.71
N VAL A 249 -7.30 3.11 1.98
CA VAL A 249 -7.94 1.79 2.02
C VAL A 249 -9.09 1.79 3.04
N ASN A 250 -8.81 2.25 4.27
CA ASN A 250 -9.81 2.33 5.33
C ASN A 250 -11.00 3.22 4.95
N GLU A 251 -10.73 4.40 4.38
CA GLU A 251 -11.78 5.36 4.02
C GLU A 251 -12.68 4.84 2.87
N ILE A 252 -12.08 4.21 1.84
CA ILE A 252 -12.82 3.60 0.73
C ILE A 252 -13.62 2.38 1.20
N PHE A 253 -13.02 1.53 2.03
CA PHE A 253 -13.68 0.36 2.60
C PHE A 253 -14.90 0.76 3.43
N ASP A 254 -14.73 1.73 4.31
CA ASP A 254 -15.79 2.19 5.20
C ASP A 254 -16.97 2.83 4.44
N ARG A 255 -16.68 3.57 3.37
CA ARG A 255 -17.70 4.29 2.60
C ARG A 255 -18.41 3.41 1.59
N PHE A 256 -17.73 2.45 0.95
CA PHE A 256 -18.25 1.76 -0.23
C PHE A 256 -18.34 0.25 -0.06
N GLY A 257 -17.61 -0.37 0.88
CA GLY A 257 -17.63 -1.82 1.09
C GLY A 257 -17.19 -2.63 -0.13
N CYS A 258 -16.48 -2.01 -1.08
CA CYS A 258 -16.06 -2.65 -2.33
C CYS A 258 -14.80 -3.51 -2.14
N ASP A 259 -14.47 -4.30 -3.16
CA ASP A 259 -13.21 -5.02 -3.22
C ASP A 259 -12.03 -4.04 -3.42
N ILE A 260 -11.03 -4.14 -2.56
CA ILE A 260 -9.86 -3.26 -2.57
C ILE A 260 -8.58 -4.10 -2.65
N SER A 261 -7.72 -3.73 -3.59
CA SER A 261 -6.33 -4.17 -3.65
C SER A 261 -5.44 -3.11 -3.02
N GLY A 262 -4.82 -3.40 -1.87
CA GLY A 262 -3.85 -2.51 -1.22
C GLY A 262 -2.47 -2.61 -1.87
N SER A 263 -1.76 -1.50 -1.98
CA SER A 263 -0.38 -1.50 -2.48
C SER A 263 0.48 -0.44 -1.79
N ASN A 264 1.78 -0.45 -2.05
CA ASN A 264 2.76 0.45 -1.45
C ASN A 264 2.99 0.26 0.06
N GLY A 265 4.24 0.05 0.43
CA GLY A 265 4.66 -0.05 1.82
C GLY A 265 4.53 -1.43 2.46
N ILE A 266 4.33 -2.49 1.66
CA ILE A 266 4.23 -3.88 2.12
C ILE A 266 5.58 -4.56 1.96
N PHE A 267 6.26 -4.85 3.08
CA PHE A 267 7.61 -5.42 3.11
C PHE A 267 7.76 -6.65 4.02
N ASP A 268 6.72 -6.99 4.78
CA ASP A 268 6.62 -8.23 5.57
C ASP A 268 5.15 -8.66 5.76
N ALA A 269 4.93 -9.79 6.47
CA ALA A 269 3.59 -10.31 6.71
C ALA A 269 2.75 -9.39 7.60
N ARG A 270 3.37 -8.68 8.54
CA ARG A 270 2.68 -7.73 9.41
C ARG A 270 2.07 -6.60 8.59
N ASP A 271 2.83 -6.04 7.64
CA ASP A 271 2.31 -5.01 6.75
C ASP A 271 1.08 -5.50 5.97
N ALA A 272 1.14 -6.74 5.43
CA ALA A 272 0.02 -7.32 4.71
C ALA A 272 -1.23 -7.51 5.60
N ILE A 273 -1.05 -7.99 6.82
CA ILE A 273 -2.12 -8.17 7.81
C ILE A 273 -2.76 -6.81 8.17
N GLU A 274 -1.94 -5.77 8.38
CA GLU A 274 -2.44 -4.42 8.64
C GLU A 274 -3.32 -3.91 7.49
N PHE A 275 -2.94 -4.17 6.22
CA PHE A 275 -3.78 -3.82 5.06
C PHE A 275 -5.11 -4.59 5.05
N ILE A 276 -5.09 -5.90 5.37
CA ILE A 276 -6.32 -6.70 5.44
C ILE A 276 -7.24 -6.15 6.55
N MET A 277 -6.69 -5.88 7.73
CA MET A 277 -7.45 -5.29 8.84
C MET A 277 -7.98 -3.90 8.53
N SER A 278 -7.33 -3.15 7.63
CA SER A 278 -7.79 -1.85 7.16
C SER A 278 -8.88 -1.93 6.08
N GLY A 279 -9.14 -3.12 5.51
CA GLY A 279 -10.20 -3.36 4.53
C GLY A 279 -9.74 -3.77 3.13
N ALA A 280 -8.44 -3.94 2.88
CA ALA A 280 -7.97 -4.54 1.63
C ALA A 280 -8.21 -6.05 1.63
N LYS A 281 -8.71 -6.60 0.50
CA LYS A 281 -8.83 -8.05 0.32
C LYS A 281 -7.56 -8.69 -0.18
N VAL A 282 -6.83 -7.99 -1.03
CA VAL A 282 -5.58 -8.46 -1.66
C VAL A 282 -4.51 -7.38 -1.62
N MET A 283 -3.25 -7.78 -1.69
CA MET A 283 -2.10 -6.88 -1.61
C MET A 283 -1.22 -7.00 -2.85
N GLN A 284 -0.98 -5.88 -3.53
CA GLN A 284 -0.04 -5.79 -4.64
C GLN A 284 1.37 -5.50 -4.12
N VAL A 285 2.32 -6.37 -4.45
CA VAL A 285 3.73 -6.26 -4.06
C VAL A 285 4.63 -6.17 -5.30
N GLY A 286 5.56 -5.23 -5.32
CA GLY A 286 6.49 -5.02 -6.44
C GLY A 286 7.91 -4.77 -5.95
N SER A 287 8.20 -3.59 -5.41
CA SER A 287 9.54 -3.18 -4.98
C SER A 287 10.17 -4.12 -3.95
N VAL A 288 9.39 -4.77 -3.08
CA VAL A 288 9.91 -5.75 -2.13
C VAL A 288 10.54 -6.95 -2.84
N LEU A 289 9.95 -7.42 -3.94
CA LEU A 289 10.49 -8.51 -4.75
C LEU A 289 11.77 -8.09 -5.49
N MET A 290 11.85 -6.82 -5.93
CA MET A 290 13.07 -6.27 -6.52
C MET A 290 14.23 -6.20 -5.51
N LEU A 291 13.94 -6.02 -4.23
CA LEU A 291 14.93 -5.86 -3.16
C LEU A 291 15.27 -7.16 -2.44
N LYS A 292 14.33 -8.10 -2.34
CA LYS A 292 14.47 -9.33 -1.55
C LYS A 292 14.37 -10.61 -2.37
N GLY A 293 14.11 -10.51 -3.69
CA GLY A 293 13.87 -11.66 -4.54
C GLY A 293 12.47 -12.25 -4.39
N VAL A 294 12.13 -13.19 -5.29
CA VAL A 294 10.82 -13.87 -5.31
C VAL A 294 10.65 -14.83 -4.13
N GLU A 295 11.74 -15.26 -3.49
CA GLU A 295 11.78 -16.08 -2.28
C GLU A 295 11.15 -15.38 -1.06
N TRP A 296 10.81 -14.11 -1.19
CA TRP A 296 10.03 -13.38 -0.21
C TRP A 296 8.56 -13.83 -0.19
N LEU A 297 8.00 -14.26 -1.35
CA LEU A 297 6.60 -14.64 -1.48
C LEU A 297 6.17 -15.76 -0.53
N PRO A 298 6.83 -16.94 -0.49
CA PRO A 298 6.42 -17.97 0.47
C PRO A 298 6.55 -17.50 1.93
N LYS A 299 7.54 -16.67 2.25
CA LYS A 299 7.75 -16.18 3.62
C LYS A 299 6.64 -15.26 4.11
N VAL A 300 6.11 -14.40 3.25
CA VAL A 300 4.98 -13.53 3.62
C VAL A 300 3.70 -14.33 3.75
N ILE A 301 3.46 -15.30 2.86
CA ILE A 301 2.29 -16.18 2.90
C ILE A 301 2.30 -17.02 4.20
N GLU A 302 3.41 -17.67 4.51
CA GLU A 302 3.60 -18.41 5.78
C GLU A 302 3.47 -17.51 7.01
N GLY A 303 3.93 -16.25 6.91
CA GLY A 303 3.79 -15.28 8.00
C GLY A 303 2.35 -14.87 8.26
N ILE A 304 1.52 -14.76 7.22
CA ILE A 304 0.08 -14.50 7.36
C ILE A 304 -0.62 -15.72 7.98
N ASP A 305 -0.36 -16.93 7.48
CA ASP A 305 -0.91 -18.17 8.01
C ASP A 305 -0.60 -18.35 9.50
N ARG A 306 0.66 -18.17 9.87
CA ARG A 306 1.12 -18.23 11.25
C ARG A 306 0.40 -17.22 12.15
N PHE A 307 0.23 -15.98 11.69
CA PHE A 307 -0.48 -14.98 12.46
C PHE A 307 -1.94 -15.39 12.73
N LEU A 308 -2.63 -15.92 11.73
CA LEU A 308 -4.01 -16.41 11.90
C LEU A 308 -4.07 -17.54 12.90
N ASP A 309 -3.19 -18.54 12.78
CA ASP A 309 -3.10 -19.67 13.71
C ASP A 309 -2.80 -19.21 15.16
N GLU A 310 -1.80 -18.32 15.36
CA GLU A 310 -1.41 -17.82 16.67
C GLU A 310 -2.50 -17.01 17.37
N HIS A 311 -3.40 -16.37 16.60
CA HIS A 311 -4.50 -15.55 17.14
C HIS A 311 -5.86 -16.25 17.08
N GLY A 312 -5.90 -17.51 16.62
CA GLY A 312 -7.14 -18.31 16.55
C GLY A 312 -8.13 -17.85 15.49
N TYR A 313 -7.66 -17.19 14.44
CA TYR A 313 -8.52 -16.81 13.30
C TYR A 313 -8.59 -17.95 12.27
N PRO A 314 -9.80 -18.38 11.85
CA PRO A 314 -9.95 -19.51 10.93
C PRO A 314 -9.53 -19.17 9.48
N ASP A 315 -9.64 -17.91 9.08
CA ASP A 315 -9.45 -17.44 7.71
C ASP A 315 -9.18 -15.93 7.66
N LEU A 316 -8.95 -15.41 6.45
CA LEU A 316 -8.74 -13.98 6.21
C LEU A 316 -10.00 -13.15 6.42
N ALA A 317 -11.18 -13.71 6.23
CA ALA A 317 -12.45 -12.98 6.40
C ALA A 317 -12.65 -12.56 7.86
N ALA A 318 -12.14 -13.35 8.80
CA ALA A 318 -12.22 -13.05 10.24
C ALA A 318 -11.47 -11.76 10.62
N ILE A 319 -10.43 -11.38 9.87
CA ILE A 319 -9.65 -10.18 10.15
C ILE A 319 -9.93 -9.04 9.15
N HIS A 320 -10.67 -9.30 8.07
CA HIS A 320 -10.93 -8.32 7.02
C HIS A 320 -11.73 -7.11 7.53
N GLY A 321 -11.14 -5.94 7.43
CA GLY A 321 -11.72 -4.68 7.89
C GLY A 321 -11.88 -4.58 9.41
N LEU A 322 -11.23 -5.44 10.19
CA LEU A 322 -11.41 -5.49 11.66
C LEU A 322 -10.96 -4.19 12.33
N ALA A 323 -9.84 -3.62 11.92
CA ALA A 323 -9.37 -2.32 12.43
C ALA A 323 -10.27 -1.18 11.98
N SER A 324 -10.74 -1.19 10.71
CA SER A 324 -11.68 -0.20 10.19
C SER A 324 -12.99 -0.17 10.97
N LYS A 325 -13.54 -1.34 11.33
CA LYS A 325 -14.77 -1.46 12.13
C LYS A 325 -14.62 -0.92 13.54
N ARG A 326 -13.41 -0.90 14.10
CA ARG A 326 -13.08 -0.42 15.45
C ARG A 326 -12.56 1.02 15.47
N ALA A 327 -12.30 1.62 14.31
CA ALA A 327 -11.80 2.97 14.21
C ALA A 327 -12.86 3.99 14.65
N LEU A 328 -12.44 5.01 15.37
CA LEU A 328 -13.28 6.18 15.66
C LEU A 328 -13.46 6.99 14.37
N LYS A 329 -14.69 7.28 14.01
CA LYS A 329 -15.03 7.84 12.69
C LYS A 329 -15.51 9.28 12.75
N THR A 330 -16.06 9.68 13.89
CA THR A 330 -16.66 11.00 14.07
C THR A 330 -15.96 11.81 15.15
N PRO A 331 -16.01 13.15 15.07
CA PRO A 331 -15.52 13.99 16.17
C PRO A 331 -16.20 13.67 17.51
N ALA A 332 -17.49 13.32 17.49
CA ALA A 332 -18.22 12.98 18.71
C ALA A 332 -17.65 11.70 19.38
N GLU A 333 -17.33 10.65 18.60
CA GLU A 333 -16.67 9.44 19.11
C GLU A 333 -15.28 9.75 19.67
N MET A 334 -14.50 10.62 18.99
CA MET A 334 -13.17 11.03 19.46
C MET A 334 -13.27 11.82 20.76
N LEU A 335 -14.27 12.69 20.90
CA LEU A 335 -14.49 13.47 22.13
C LEU A 335 -15.06 12.63 23.28
N SER A 336 -15.62 11.45 22.99
CA SER A 336 -16.13 10.52 24.01
C SER A 336 -15.06 9.60 24.58
N MET A 337 -13.82 9.66 24.09
CA MET A 337 -12.72 8.88 24.65
C MET A 337 -12.48 9.26 26.12
N GLU A 338 -12.29 8.26 26.95
CA GLU A 338 -11.96 8.49 28.36
C GLU A 338 -10.60 9.18 28.50
N PRO A 339 -10.52 10.32 29.23
CA PRO A 339 -9.25 10.97 29.45
C PRO A 339 -8.28 10.11 30.27
N LEU A 340 -7.05 9.99 29.77
CA LEU A 340 -6.00 9.23 30.42
C LEU A 340 -4.99 10.14 31.15
N TYR A 341 -4.23 9.57 32.08
CA TYR A 341 -3.03 10.16 32.64
C TYR A 341 -1.91 9.12 32.71
N CYS A 342 -0.66 9.59 32.77
CA CYS A 342 0.49 8.70 32.86
C CYS A 342 0.84 8.45 34.34
N GLU A 343 1.10 7.19 34.67
CA GLU A 343 1.66 6.75 35.95
C GLU A 343 3.02 6.11 35.76
N ILE A 344 3.96 6.34 36.67
CA ILE A 344 5.32 5.82 36.57
C ILE A 344 5.53 4.67 37.53
N ASP A 345 5.87 3.50 36.99
CA ASP A 345 6.33 2.35 37.76
C ASP A 345 7.78 2.60 38.24
N ARG A 346 7.90 2.91 39.52
CA ARG A 346 9.17 3.24 40.16
C ARG A 346 10.16 2.08 40.15
N SER A 347 9.69 0.86 40.13
CA SER A 347 10.57 -0.33 40.13
C SER A 347 11.33 -0.48 38.79
N LYS A 348 10.75 0.02 37.72
CA LYS A 348 11.30 -0.02 36.36
C LYS A 348 12.02 1.28 35.98
N CYS A 349 11.60 2.42 36.50
CA CYS A 349 12.15 3.72 36.15
C CYS A 349 13.64 3.82 36.55
N LYS A 350 14.45 4.37 35.65
CA LYS A 350 15.90 4.53 35.83
C LYS A 350 16.32 5.99 36.14
N TYR A 351 15.42 6.79 36.69
CA TYR A 351 15.78 8.12 37.19
C TYR A 351 16.85 7.98 38.31
N PRO A 352 17.89 8.85 38.38
CA PRO A 352 18.12 10.04 37.54
C PRO A 352 18.92 9.79 36.25
N THR A 353 19.28 8.55 35.92
CA THR A 353 20.08 8.24 34.74
C THR A 353 19.30 8.36 33.42
N CYS A 354 17.96 8.43 33.50
CA CYS A 354 17.07 8.65 32.36
C CYS A 354 16.03 9.72 32.73
N ASP A 355 15.85 10.68 31.83
CA ASP A 355 14.96 11.84 32.00
C ASP A 355 14.09 12.13 30.75
N ILE A 356 14.08 11.22 29.77
CA ILE A 356 13.49 11.45 28.46
C ILE A 356 12.01 11.85 28.52
N CYS A 357 11.22 11.22 29.38
CA CYS A 357 9.79 11.48 29.50
C CYS A 357 9.50 12.89 30.05
N VAL A 358 10.32 13.40 30.97
CA VAL A 358 10.17 14.76 31.50
C VAL A 358 10.50 15.79 30.41
N ARG A 359 11.61 15.61 29.71
CA ARG A 359 12.03 16.53 28.64
C ARG A 359 11.06 16.59 27.46
N MET A 360 10.27 15.54 27.26
CA MET A 360 9.30 15.46 26.15
C MET A 360 7.87 15.87 26.57
N CYS A 361 7.64 16.16 27.85
CA CYS A 361 6.32 16.56 28.32
C CYS A 361 6.15 18.08 28.22
N PHE A 362 5.46 18.56 27.20
CA PHE A 362 5.16 19.98 27.00
C PHE A 362 3.93 20.47 27.78
N TYR A 363 3.32 19.61 28.59
CA TYR A 363 2.13 19.92 29.40
C TYR A 363 2.46 20.06 30.89
N ASP A 364 3.75 20.10 31.21
CA ASP A 364 4.24 20.19 32.61
C ASP A 364 3.59 19.14 33.54
N SER A 365 3.31 17.95 33.00
CA SER A 365 2.72 16.86 33.75
C SER A 365 3.74 15.93 34.39
N LEU A 366 5.00 16.02 33.96
CA LEU A 366 6.12 15.23 34.46
C LEU A 366 7.25 16.16 34.89
N HIS A 367 7.69 15.99 36.15
CA HIS A 367 8.70 16.85 36.77
C HIS A 367 9.83 16.04 37.37
N PHE A 368 11.00 16.66 37.54
CA PHE A 368 12.08 16.11 38.32
C PHE A 368 11.79 16.27 39.81
N GLY A 369 11.67 15.17 40.52
CA GLY A 369 11.67 15.15 41.97
C GLY A 369 13.07 14.84 42.53
N GLU A 370 13.20 14.75 43.84
CA GLU A 370 14.51 14.47 44.51
C GLU A 370 15.05 13.09 44.12
N ASP A 371 14.23 12.06 44.21
CA ASP A 371 14.59 10.65 43.98
C ASP A 371 13.83 9.98 42.83
N ARG A 372 12.95 10.73 42.15
CA ARG A 372 12.02 10.17 41.16
C ARG A 372 11.48 11.21 40.18
N VAL A 373 10.91 10.74 39.10
CA VAL A 373 10.01 11.56 38.27
C VAL A 373 8.63 11.62 38.93
N VAL A 374 8.10 12.81 39.04
CA VAL A 374 6.77 13.09 39.63
C VAL A 374 5.77 13.37 38.54
N THR A 375 4.59 12.78 38.66
CA THR A 375 3.46 13.00 37.72
C THR A 375 2.47 13.99 38.34
N THR A 376 2.01 14.97 37.56
CA THR A 376 0.86 15.83 37.88
C THR A 376 -0.31 15.44 36.97
N PRO A 377 -1.21 14.54 37.42
CA PRO A 377 -2.27 13.99 36.56
C PRO A 377 -3.26 15.02 36.03
N ASP A 378 -3.47 16.14 36.74
CA ASP A 378 -4.44 17.16 36.37
C ASP A 378 -4.02 17.91 35.10
N THR A 379 -2.73 18.12 34.88
CA THR A 379 -2.18 18.75 33.68
C THR A 379 -1.93 17.73 32.55
N CYS A 380 -1.95 16.42 32.86
CA CYS A 380 -1.75 15.39 31.85
C CYS A 380 -2.96 15.30 30.91
N ILE A 381 -2.73 15.39 29.62
CA ILE A 381 -3.76 15.25 28.58
C ILE A 381 -3.88 13.83 28.03
N GLY A 382 -3.09 12.87 28.51
CA GLY A 382 -3.14 11.48 28.04
C GLY A 382 -2.59 11.25 26.63
N CYS A 383 -1.64 12.07 26.16
CA CYS A 383 -1.10 12.01 24.80
C CYS A 383 -0.21 10.79 24.50
N GLU A 384 0.11 9.97 25.51
CA GLU A 384 0.90 8.74 25.42
C GLU A 384 2.36 8.91 24.95
N LEU A 385 2.83 10.13 24.67
CA LEU A 385 4.18 10.34 24.16
C LEU A 385 5.24 9.79 25.12
N CYS A 386 5.10 10.06 26.41
CA CYS A 386 6.01 9.55 27.45
C CYS A 386 6.00 8.01 27.54
N TYR A 387 4.83 7.38 27.40
CA TYR A 387 4.67 5.93 27.33
C TYR A 387 5.43 5.35 26.13
N ASN A 388 5.24 5.91 24.93
CA ASN A 388 5.85 5.40 23.70
C ASN A 388 7.39 5.55 23.66
N VAL A 389 7.95 6.55 24.35
CA VAL A 389 9.41 6.78 24.32
C VAL A 389 10.16 6.15 25.50
N CYS A 390 9.46 5.58 26.47
CA CYS A 390 10.08 4.97 27.64
C CYS A 390 10.83 3.67 27.27
N PRO A 391 12.17 3.63 27.34
CA PRO A 391 12.92 2.42 26.92
C PRO A 391 12.87 1.31 27.99
N PHE A 392 12.27 1.57 29.15
CA PHE A 392 12.22 0.65 30.29
C PHE A 392 10.81 0.13 30.57
N ASP A 393 9.84 0.48 29.71
CA ASP A 393 8.43 0.13 29.92
C ASP A 393 7.95 0.48 31.38
N ALA A 394 8.37 1.66 31.83
CA ALA A 394 8.12 2.14 33.20
C ALA A 394 6.91 3.08 33.26
N ILE A 395 6.16 3.27 32.21
CA ILE A 395 5.01 4.17 32.19
C ILE A 395 3.76 3.38 31.83
N ARG A 396 2.69 3.60 32.57
CA ARG A 396 1.35 3.11 32.28
C ARG A 396 0.43 4.28 32.01
N MET A 397 -0.55 4.07 31.16
CA MET A 397 -1.64 5.03 30.93
C MET A 397 -2.87 4.52 31.66
N LEU A 398 -3.41 5.32 32.56
CA LEU A 398 -4.57 4.98 33.39
C LEU A 398 -5.71 5.96 33.12
N PRO A 399 -6.98 5.51 33.21
CA PRO A 399 -8.15 6.39 33.18
C PRO A 399 -8.12 7.44 34.29
N LYS A 400 -8.47 8.67 33.97
CA LYS A 400 -8.59 9.71 35.01
C LYS A 400 -9.69 9.42 36.03
N SER A 401 -10.72 8.66 35.66
CA SER A 401 -11.79 8.18 36.54
C SER A 401 -11.24 7.29 37.69
N GLU A 402 -10.29 6.40 37.40
CA GLU A 402 -9.70 5.52 38.45
C GLU A 402 -8.98 6.27 39.55
N ARG A 403 -8.42 7.46 39.24
CA ARG A 403 -7.78 8.29 40.25
C ARG A 403 -8.76 8.87 41.28
N ALA A 404 -9.95 9.23 40.83
CA ALA A 404 -10.99 9.76 41.72
C ALA A 404 -11.41 8.73 42.78
N GLU A 405 -11.41 7.46 42.44
CA GLU A 405 -11.72 6.38 43.36
C GLU A 405 -10.59 6.14 44.38
N THR A 406 -9.32 6.27 43.97
CA THR A 406 -8.17 6.10 44.86
C THR A 406 -8.05 7.24 45.88
N LEU A 407 -8.33 8.48 45.49
CA LEU A 407 -8.33 9.65 46.36
C LEU A 407 -9.55 9.70 47.33
N ALA A 408 -10.64 9.00 46.98
CA ALA A 408 -11.81 8.88 47.84
C ALA A 408 -11.68 7.74 48.89
N ALA A 409 -10.68 6.86 48.68
CA ALA A 409 -10.38 5.73 49.56
C ALA A 409 -9.20 5.99 50.53
N GLU A 410 -8.45 7.10 50.34
CA GLU A 410 -7.45 7.64 51.27
C GLU A 410 -8.08 8.75 52.15
#